data_3779b57fa4fe39d3457b1d1f52aacffe
#
_entry.id   3779b57fa4fe39d3457b1d1f52aacffe
#
_cell.length_a   1.000
_cell.length_b   1.000
_cell.length_c   1.000
_cell.angle_alpha   90.00
_cell.angle_beta   90.00
_cell.angle_gamma   90.00
#
_symmetry.space_group_name_H-M   'P 1'
#
loop_
_entity.id
_entity.type
_entity.pdbx_description
1 polymer ?
#
loop_
_entity_poly.entity_id
_entity_poly.type
_entity_poly.pdbx_seq_one_letter_code
_entity_poly.pdbx_strand_id
1 'polypeptide(L)'
;KYLLTPYGKRYENCWRYGCYLQSDGTIARSKKVPDGSYVDFEGHKCSREDMKLNSLKKKLSQMLNSYGGSWSVYVKDLKNGGVINLNDQQMYPASTIKAFVMASTFDQIKRGNLSYNATVKSLLTDMITVSDNEACNQLIRYNSKSRSFLDGARTINRYLSAKGYTETGCHHSLHPAASSYVGDGSSNVSSAKDCGVLLERIYNGTCVSSSYSRAMLNLLLRQTRRWKIPSGLPSGVKVANKTGETSSVDHDMAIVFGKKTDYVIVVFAQAGEYTGINGIKEISGMA
;
A
#
# COMPACT_ATOMS: atom_id res chain seq x y z
N LYS A 1 -33.82 6.36 -15.42
CA LYS A 1 -35.01 5.49 -15.15
C LYS A 1 -35.61 5.95 -13.84
N TYR A 2 -36.93 6.10 -13.78
CA TYR A 2 -37.70 6.47 -12.58
C TYR A 2 -38.44 5.26 -12.06
N LEU A 3 -38.60 5.18 -10.75
CA LEU A 3 -39.52 4.21 -10.12
C LEU A 3 -40.92 4.84 -10.08
N LEU A 4 -41.90 4.11 -10.56
CA LEU A 4 -43.30 4.55 -10.61
C LEU A 4 -44.14 3.76 -9.61
N THR A 5 -45.12 4.43 -8.99
CA THR A 5 -46.17 3.78 -8.23
C THR A 5 -47.07 2.93 -9.16
N PRO A 6 -47.90 2.04 -8.64
CA PRO A 6 -48.90 1.32 -9.47
C PRO A 6 -49.82 2.22 -10.29
N TYR A 7 -49.97 3.50 -9.86
CA TYR A 7 -50.81 4.50 -10.53
C TYR A 7 -49.99 5.42 -11.49
N GLY A 8 -48.74 5.06 -11.86
CA GLY A 8 -47.92 5.79 -12.83
C GLY A 8 -47.25 7.06 -12.26
N LYS A 9 -47.41 7.39 -10.96
CA LYS A 9 -46.73 8.53 -10.32
C LYS A 9 -45.32 8.13 -9.94
N ARG A 10 -44.39 9.08 -9.98
CA ARG A 10 -43.00 8.86 -9.47
C ARG A 10 -43.00 8.71 -7.94
N TYR A 11 -42.14 7.82 -7.45
CA TYR A 11 -41.76 7.84 -6.04
C TYR A 11 -40.77 8.96 -5.79
N GLU A 12 -41.02 9.79 -4.78
CA GLU A 12 -40.22 10.96 -4.44
C GLU A 12 -40.03 11.03 -2.93
N ASN A 13 -38.86 11.56 -2.49
CA ASN A 13 -38.52 11.77 -1.06
C ASN A 13 -38.76 10.54 -0.17
N CYS A 14 -38.44 9.36 -0.65
CA CYS A 14 -38.70 8.12 0.09
C CYS A 14 -37.69 7.03 -0.19
N TRP A 15 -37.62 6.08 0.73
CA TRP A 15 -36.84 4.85 0.56
C TRP A 15 -37.62 3.82 -0.27
N ARG A 16 -36.99 3.26 -1.29
CA ARG A 16 -37.51 2.13 -2.07
C ARG A 16 -36.35 1.22 -2.51
N TYR A 17 -36.56 -0.09 -2.35
CA TYR A 17 -35.57 -1.11 -2.73
C TYR A 17 -34.15 -0.83 -2.21
N GLY A 18 -34.06 -0.34 -0.96
CA GLY A 18 -32.79 -0.01 -0.32
C GLY A 18 -32.13 1.31 -0.73
N CYS A 19 -32.74 2.05 -1.69
CA CYS A 19 -32.23 3.35 -2.16
C CYS A 19 -33.18 4.49 -1.77
N TYR A 20 -32.62 5.68 -1.54
CA TYR A 20 -33.39 6.90 -1.31
C TYR A 20 -33.65 7.62 -2.65
N LEU A 21 -34.95 7.89 -2.93
CA LEU A 21 -35.39 8.65 -4.09
C LEU A 21 -35.56 10.12 -3.70
N GLN A 22 -34.97 11.02 -4.50
CA GLN A 22 -35.03 12.46 -4.29
C GLN A 22 -36.38 13.03 -4.76
N SER A 23 -36.60 14.34 -4.57
CA SER A 23 -37.82 15.04 -5.00
C SER A 23 -38.05 14.99 -6.52
N ASP A 24 -37.00 14.78 -7.31
CA ASP A 24 -37.09 14.61 -8.75
C ASP A 24 -37.25 13.12 -9.18
N GLY A 25 -37.38 12.21 -8.20
CA GLY A 25 -37.51 10.77 -8.44
C GLY A 25 -36.22 10.05 -8.79
N THR A 26 -35.08 10.74 -8.77
CA THR A 26 -33.75 10.12 -9.00
C THR A 26 -33.19 9.53 -7.69
N ILE A 27 -32.30 8.55 -7.83
CA ILE A 27 -31.61 7.97 -6.67
C ILE A 27 -30.62 8.98 -6.10
N ALA A 28 -30.72 9.29 -4.81
CA ALA A 28 -29.70 10.06 -4.09
C ALA A 28 -28.39 9.28 -4.04
N ARG A 29 -27.24 9.97 -4.26
CA ARG A 29 -25.93 9.34 -4.34
C ARG A 29 -24.88 10.15 -3.57
N SER A 30 -24.05 9.47 -2.78
CA SER A 30 -22.90 10.05 -2.05
C SER A 30 -23.25 11.33 -1.28
N LYS A 31 -24.38 11.30 -0.55
CA LYS A 31 -24.87 12.48 0.19
C LYS A 31 -25.65 12.11 1.45
N LYS A 32 -25.86 13.10 2.30
CA LYS A 32 -26.85 13.05 3.38
C LYS A 32 -28.25 13.29 2.79
N VAL A 33 -29.23 12.50 3.17
CA VAL A 33 -30.63 12.65 2.74
C VAL A 33 -31.48 13.31 3.84
N PRO A 34 -32.68 13.82 3.54
CA PRO A 34 -33.47 14.62 4.47
C PRO A 34 -33.79 13.97 5.81
N ASP A 35 -33.89 12.65 5.90
CA ASP A 35 -34.11 11.92 7.15
C ASP A 35 -32.85 11.81 8.04
N GLY A 36 -31.73 12.43 7.62
CA GLY A 36 -30.46 12.41 8.36
C GLY A 36 -29.56 11.22 8.02
N SER A 37 -30.01 10.24 7.25
CA SER A 37 -29.21 9.11 6.80
C SER A 37 -28.18 9.53 5.73
N TYR A 38 -27.15 8.71 5.55
CA TYR A 38 -26.20 8.85 4.44
C TYR A 38 -26.43 7.73 3.43
N VAL A 39 -26.18 8.05 2.16
CA VAL A 39 -26.22 7.07 1.07
C VAL A 39 -24.89 7.06 0.34
N ASP A 40 -24.46 5.86 -0.08
CA ASP A 40 -23.27 5.66 -0.92
C ASP A 40 -23.52 6.11 -2.37
N PHE A 41 -22.57 5.84 -3.26
CA PHE A 41 -22.71 6.24 -4.67
C PHE A 41 -23.73 5.36 -5.44
N GLU A 42 -24.11 4.21 -4.92
CA GLU A 42 -25.16 3.35 -5.46
C GLU A 42 -26.54 3.77 -4.94
N GLY A 43 -26.59 4.53 -3.86
CA GLY A 43 -27.81 5.05 -3.22
C GLY A 43 -28.26 4.25 -2.03
N HIS A 44 -27.47 3.27 -1.58
CA HIS A 44 -27.78 2.45 -0.41
C HIS A 44 -27.43 3.18 0.89
N LYS A 45 -28.21 2.90 1.94
CA LYS A 45 -27.93 3.45 3.27
C LYS A 45 -26.59 2.97 3.80
N CYS A 46 -25.78 3.90 4.29
CA CYS A 46 -24.44 3.62 4.81
C CYS A 46 -24.09 4.56 5.97
N SER A 47 -22.94 4.34 6.63
CA SER A 47 -22.38 5.32 7.54
C SER A 47 -21.83 6.54 6.79
N ARG A 48 -21.58 7.65 7.51
CA ARG A 48 -20.93 8.83 6.92
C ARG A 48 -19.52 8.51 6.44
N GLU A 49 -18.82 7.67 7.18
CA GLU A 49 -17.47 7.21 6.92
C GLU A 49 -17.44 6.34 5.66
N ASP A 50 -18.35 5.35 5.55
CA ASP A 50 -18.47 4.50 4.36
C ASP A 50 -18.84 5.32 3.12
N MET A 51 -19.73 6.30 3.25
CA MET A 51 -20.06 7.19 2.13
C MET A 51 -18.83 7.92 1.60
N LYS A 52 -17.97 8.44 2.50
CA LYS A 52 -16.73 9.11 2.10
C LYS A 52 -15.75 8.16 1.45
N LEU A 53 -15.56 6.98 2.06
CA LEU A 53 -14.66 5.95 1.54
C LEU A 53 -15.11 5.47 0.15
N ASN A 54 -16.39 5.19 -0.03
CA ASN A 54 -16.96 4.80 -1.32
C ASN A 54 -16.87 5.91 -2.37
N SER A 55 -17.04 7.18 -1.96
CA SER A 55 -16.84 8.33 -2.84
C SER A 55 -15.38 8.45 -3.30
N LEU A 56 -14.43 8.31 -2.37
CA LEU A 56 -13.00 8.29 -2.70
C LEU A 56 -12.66 7.12 -3.62
N LYS A 57 -13.12 5.90 -3.28
CA LYS A 57 -12.92 4.70 -4.10
C LYS A 57 -13.37 4.91 -5.55
N LYS A 58 -14.56 5.51 -5.74
CA LYS A 58 -15.09 5.82 -7.08
C LYS A 58 -14.21 6.81 -7.83
N LYS A 59 -13.78 7.90 -7.18
CA LYS A 59 -12.90 8.91 -7.80
C LYS A 59 -11.57 8.29 -8.21
N LEU A 60 -10.95 7.50 -7.32
CA LEU A 60 -9.71 6.78 -7.63
C LEU A 60 -9.89 5.81 -8.80
N SER A 61 -10.97 5.02 -8.82
CA SER A 61 -11.27 4.12 -9.94
C SER A 61 -11.39 4.88 -11.26
N GLN A 62 -12.12 6.00 -11.28
CA GLN A 62 -12.27 6.82 -12.49
C GLN A 62 -10.93 7.39 -12.96
N MET A 63 -10.09 7.84 -12.04
CA MET A 63 -8.76 8.36 -12.34
C MET A 63 -7.83 7.26 -12.88
N LEU A 64 -7.79 6.08 -12.26
CA LEU A 64 -7.00 4.96 -12.75
C LEU A 64 -7.41 4.53 -14.16
N ASN A 65 -8.71 4.56 -14.48
CA ASN A 65 -9.21 4.24 -15.81
C ASN A 65 -8.81 5.28 -16.88
N SER A 66 -8.48 6.51 -16.48
CA SER A 66 -7.98 7.54 -17.39
C SER A 66 -6.48 7.49 -17.64
N TYR A 67 -5.73 6.82 -16.78
CA TYR A 67 -4.30 6.61 -16.96
C TYR A 67 -4.04 5.38 -17.85
N GLY A 68 -3.03 5.47 -18.69
CA GLY A 68 -2.50 4.28 -19.37
C GLY A 68 -1.70 3.39 -18.43
N GLY A 69 -1.45 2.14 -18.86
CA GLY A 69 -0.65 1.17 -18.11
C GLY A 69 -1.45 0.40 -17.04
N SER A 70 -0.72 -0.22 -16.10
CA SER A 70 -1.29 -1.03 -15.03
C SER A 70 -1.09 -0.35 -13.67
N TRP A 71 -2.16 -0.27 -12.90
CA TRP A 71 -2.17 0.40 -11.59
C TRP A 71 -2.82 -0.48 -10.53
N SER A 72 -2.23 -0.51 -9.34
CA SER A 72 -2.80 -1.12 -8.15
C SER A 72 -2.72 -0.14 -6.99
N VAL A 73 -3.84 0.07 -6.28
CA VAL A 73 -3.92 1.04 -5.18
C VAL A 73 -4.54 0.38 -3.96
N TYR A 74 -3.86 0.52 -2.84
CA TYR A 74 -4.38 0.12 -1.52
C TYR A 74 -4.35 1.31 -0.58
N VAL A 75 -5.50 1.62 0.05
CA VAL A 75 -5.60 2.64 1.11
C VAL A 75 -6.32 2.03 2.30
N LYS A 76 -5.79 2.25 3.50
CA LYS A 76 -6.44 1.82 4.75
C LYS A 76 -6.41 2.93 5.79
N ASP A 77 -7.58 3.34 6.26
CA ASP A 77 -7.71 4.19 7.44
C ASP A 77 -7.34 3.38 8.68
N LEU A 78 -6.33 3.83 9.42
CA LEU A 78 -5.79 3.11 10.57
C LEU A 78 -6.60 3.32 11.86
N LYS A 79 -7.55 4.26 11.85
CA LYS A 79 -8.42 4.55 12.98
C LYS A 79 -9.73 3.75 12.92
N ASN A 80 -10.38 3.74 11.77
CA ASN A 80 -11.71 3.11 11.62
C ASN A 80 -11.67 1.80 10.81
N GLY A 81 -10.51 1.44 10.21
CA GLY A 81 -10.32 0.20 9.49
C GLY A 81 -10.87 0.19 8.05
N GLY A 82 -11.41 1.32 7.56
CA GLY A 82 -11.92 1.41 6.18
C GLY A 82 -10.85 1.14 5.13
N VAL A 83 -11.16 0.32 4.12
CA VAL A 83 -10.19 -0.14 3.11
C VAL A 83 -10.68 0.17 1.70
N ILE A 84 -9.79 0.70 0.88
CA ILE A 84 -9.89 0.73 -0.57
C ILE A 84 -8.81 -0.19 -1.12
N ASN A 85 -9.20 -1.16 -1.94
CA ASN A 85 -8.28 -2.03 -2.67
C ASN A 85 -8.75 -2.06 -4.13
N LEU A 86 -7.94 -1.50 -5.03
CA LEU A 86 -8.26 -1.37 -6.45
C LEU A 86 -7.19 -2.11 -7.26
N ASN A 87 -7.66 -2.94 -8.19
CA ASN A 87 -6.82 -3.68 -9.13
C ASN A 87 -5.70 -4.46 -8.43
N ASP A 88 -6.04 -5.18 -7.33
CA ASP A 88 -5.07 -5.97 -6.59
C ASP A 88 -4.50 -7.08 -7.47
N GLN A 89 -3.21 -6.99 -7.71
CA GLN A 89 -2.48 -7.93 -8.57
C GLN A 89 -1.01 -7.98 -8.18
N GLN A 90 -0.37 -9.08 -8.51
CA GLN A 90 1.10 -9.18 -8.41
C GLN A 90 1.75 -8.29 -9.47
N MET A 91 2.74 -7.51 -9.04
CA MET A 91 3.59 -6.70 -9.92
C MET A 91 5.05 -6.85 -9.51
N TYR A 92 5.98 -6.54 -10.41
CA TYR A 92 7.39 -6.43 -10.07
C TYR A 92 7.57 -5.27 -9.07
N PRO A 93 8.06 -5.53 -7.83
CA PRO A 93 7.97 -4.55 -6.75
C PRO A 93 9.06 -3.48 -6.79
N ALA A 94 10.05 -3.61 -7.64
CA ALA A 94 11.27 -2.82 -7.58
C ALA A 94 11.80 -2.75 -6.12
N SER A 95 12.17 -1.57 -5.64
CA SER A 95 12.74 -1.41 -4.28
C SER A 95 11.73 -1.46 -3.13
N THR A 96 10.42 -1.62 -3.37
CA THR A 96 9.46 -1.82 -2.26
C THR A 96 9.66 -3.17 -1.56
N ILE A 97 10.22 -4.18 -2.25
CA ILE A 97 10.60 -5.47 -1.66
C ILE A 97 11.53 -5.32 -0.44
N LYS A 98 12.32 -4.25 -0.38
CA LYS A 98 13.26 -3.96 0.71
C LYS A 98 12.58 -3.82 2.08
N ALA A 99 11.33 -3.40 2.10
CA ALA A 99 10.56 -3.35 3.35
C ALA A 99 10.27 -4.76 3.91
N PHE A 100 10.06 -5.74 3.05
CA PHE A 100 9.89 -7.13 3.45
C PHE A 100 11.22 -7.79 3.86
N VAL A 101 12.30 -7.47 3.15
CA VAL A 101 13.66 -7.90 3.54
C VAL A 101 13.98 -7.33 4.92
N MET A 102 13.67 -6.06 5.19
CA MET A 102 13.82 -5.44 6.51
C MET A 102 13.04 -6.20 7.59
N ALA A 103 11.78 -6.52 7.35
CA ALA A 103 10.93 -7.23 8.31
C ALA A 103 11.47 -8.64 8.60
N SER A 104 11.86 -9.39 7.58
CA SER A 104 12.50 -10.72 7.76
C SER A 104 13.84 -10.61 8.50
N THR A 105 14.66 -9.59 8.20
CA THR A 105 15.92 -9.36 8.89
C THR A 105 15.70 -9.13 10.40
N PHE A 106 14.72 -8.32 10.78
CA PHE A 106 14.36 -8.15 12.19
C PHE A 106 13.79 -9.42 12.83
N ASP A 107 13.10 -10.28 12.08
CA ASP A 107 12.67 -11.60 12.57
C ASP A 107 13.88 -12.51 12.87
N GLN A 108 14.90 -12.52 11.99
CA GLN A 108 16.14 -13.28 12.23
C GLN A 108 16.90 -12.73 13.46
N ILE A 109 16.92 -11.41 13.66
CA ILE A 109 17.51 -10.79 14.85
C ILE A 109 16.73 -11.20 16.10
N LYS A 110 15.41 -11.14 16.09
CA LYS A 110 14.56 -11.56 17.22
C LYS A 110 14.76 -13.02 17.61
N ARG A 111 14.98 -13.89 16.61
CA ARG A 111 15.25 -15.33 16.83
C ARG A 111 16.67 -15.62 17.29
N GLY A 112 17.54 -14.61 17.39
CA GLY A 112 18.96 -14.81 17.75
C GLY A 112 19.82 -15.41 16.60
N ASN A 113 19.27 -15.52 15.38
CA ASN A 113 19.99 -16.03 14.21
C ASN A 113 20.92 -15.00 13.57
N LEU A 114 20.70 -13.72 13.85
CA LEU A 114 21.47 -12.60 13.32
C LEU A 114 21.73 -11.58 14.43
N SER A 115 22.99 -11.18 14.62
CA SER A 115 23.35 -10.12 15.58
C SER A 115 22.95 -8.75 15.05
N TYR A 116 22.32 -7.92 15.87
CA TYR A 116 21.99 -6.51 15.55
C TYR A 116 23.17 -5.59 15.83
N ASN A 117 24.30 -5.85 15.17
CA ASN A 117 25.55 -5.10 15.29
C ASN A 117 25.59 -3.84 14.40
N ALA A 118 26.70 -3.10 14.45
CA ALA A 118 26.86 -1.86 13.66
C ALA A 118 26.72 -2.08 12.15
N THR A 119 27.27 -3.17 11.60
CA THR A 119 27.17 -3.51 10.18
C THR A 119 25.73 -3.72 9.75
N VAL A 120 24.94 -4.53 10.48
CA VAL A 120 23.54 -4.80 10.16
C VAL A 120 22.69 -3.52 10.29
N LYS A 121 22.99 -2.67 11.28
CA LYS A 121 22.31 -1.36 11.42
C LYS A 121 22.59 -0.43 10.25
N SER A 122 23.86 -0.36 9.77
CA SER A 122 24.21 0.44 8.60
C SER A 122 23.49 -0.08 7.35
N LEU A 123 23.58 -1.39 7.07
CA LEU A 123 22.90 -1.99 5.92
C LEU A 123 21.39 -1.74 5.91
N LEU A 124 20.72 -1.89 7.07
CA LEU A 124 19.28 -1.58 7.18
C LEU A 124 19.01 -0.10 6.91
N THR A 125 19.87 0.79 7.39
CA THR A 125 19.76 2.23 7.16
C THR A 125 19.90 2.54 5.67
N ASP A 126 20.98 2.10 5.04
CA ASP A 126 21.26 2.39 3.63
C ASP A 126 20.19 1.78 2.71
N MET A 127 19.79 0.53 2.99
CA MET A 127 18.74 -0.14 2.22
C MET A 127 17.41 0.63 2.24
N ILE A 128 17.01 1.19 3.38
CA ILE A 128 15.69 1.83 3.50
C ILE A 128 15.76 3.32 3.19
N THR A 129 16.75 4.05 3.72
CA THR A 129 16.75 5.53 3.65
C THR A 129 17.19 6.07 2.29
N VAL A 130 18.16 5.45 1.65
CA VAL A 130 18.65 5.83 0.31
C VAL A 130 18.36 4.79 -0.76
N SER A 131 17.70 3.69 -0.35
CA SER A 131 17.34 2.59 -1.27
C SER A 131 18.54 1.86 -1.87
N ASP A 132 19.63 1.69 -1.11
CA ASP A 132 20.81 0.99 -1.57
C ASP A 132 20.50 -0.48 -1.93
N ASN A 133 20.92 -0.90 -3.12
CA ASN A 133 20.66 -2.24 -3.65
C ASN A 133 21.62 -3.28 -3.09
N GLU A 134 22.89 -2.93 -2.92
CA GLU A 134 23.88 -3.88 -2.40
C GLU A 134 23.65 -4.14 -0.91
N ALA A 135 23.28 -3.13 -0.14
CA ALA A 135 22.85 -3.32 1.24
C ALA A 135 21.65 -4.31 1.34
N CYS A 136 20.70 -4.24 0.39
CA CYS A 136 19.61 -5.21 0.30
C CYS A 136 20.14 -6.62 -0.01
N ASN A 137 20.99 -6.76 -1.03
CA ASN A 137 21.57 -8.05 -1.42
C ASN A 137 22.36 -8.69 -0.28
N GLN A 138 23.11 -7.90 0.48
CA GLN A 138 23.84 -8.37 1.65
C GLN A 138 22.88 -8.79 2.79
N LEU A 139 21.83 -8.02 3.06
CA LEU A 139 20.83 -8.39 4.05
C LEU A 139 20.05 -9.65 3.67
N ILE A 140 19.78 -9.87 2.37
CA ILE A 140 19.23 -11.15 1.91
C ILE A 140 20.17 -12.29 2.29
N ARG A 141 21.48 -12.20 2.00
CA ARG A 141 22.48 -13.19 2.41
C ARG A 141 22.50 -13.38 3.94
N TYR A 142 22.36 -12.30 4.71
CA TYR A 142 22.39 -12.30 6.16
C TYR A 142 21.14 -12.95 6.79
N ASN A 143 20.07 -13.14 6.04
CA ASN A 143 18.92 -13.92 6.48
C ASN A 143 19.20 -15.44 6.54
N SER A 144 20.41 -15.90 6.19
CA SER A 144 20.84 -17.29 6.33
C SER A 144 22.16 -17.41 7.09
N LYS A 145 22.37 -18.53 7.76
CA LYS A 145 23.66 -18.86 8.42
C LYS A 145 24.78 -19.09 7.41
N SER A 146 24.47 -19.67 6.25
CA SER A 146 25.41 -19.92 5.16
C SER A 146 25.90 -18.66 4.45
N ARG A 147 25.23 -17.52 4.66
CA ARG A 147 25.46 -16.28 3.90
C ARG A 147 25.27 -16.44 2.40
N SER A 148 24.58 -17.49 1.98
CA SER A 148 24.18 -17.72 0.61
C SER A 148 22.96 -16.86 0.27
N PHE A 149 22.93 -16.26 -0.93
CA PHE A 149 21.75 -15.53 -1.40
C PHE A 149 20.55 -16.45 -1.49
N LEU A 150 20.72 -17.65 -2.07
CA LEU A 150 19.68 -18.66 -2.23
C LEU A 150 19.00 -19.03 -0.89
N ASP A 151 19.80 -19.33 0.13
CA ASP A 151 19.27 -19.72 1.44
C ASP A 151 18.62 -18.54 2.15
N GLY A 152 19.18 -17.34 1.98
CA GLY A 152 18.61 -16.12 2.51
C GLY A 152 17.26 -15.79 1.88
N ALA A 153 17.14 -15.83 0.57
CA ALA A 153 15.90 -15.61 -0.16
C ALA A 153 14.83 -16.65 0.21
N ARG A 154 15.21 -17.92 0.31
CA ARG A 154 14.32 -18.99 0.80
C ARG A 154 13.84 -18.76 2.24
N THR A 155 14.71 -18.21 3.11
CA THR A 155 14.35 -17.88 4.48
C THR A 155 13.37 -16.71 4.50
N ILE A 156 13.59 -15.67 3.68
CA ILE A 156 12.65 -14.56 3.50
C ILE A 156 11.30 -15.09 3.00
N ASN A 157 11.28 -15.91 1.97
CA ASN A 157 10.02 -16.44 1.40
C ASN A 157 9.24 -17.30 2.42
N ARG A 158 9.92 -18.12 3.24
CA ARG A 158 9.27 -18.81 4.37
C ARG A 158 8.68 -17.83 5.40
N TYR A 159 9.39 -16.75 5.72
CA TYR A 159 8.86 -15.70 6.59
C TYR A 159 7.62 -15.04 5.98
N LEU A 160 7.66 -14.69 4.70
CA LEU A 160 6.53 -14.06 3.99
C LEU A 160 5.30 -14.95 4.02
N SER A 161 5.45 -16.21 3.63
CA SER A 161 4.36 -17.21 3.65
C SER A 161 3.79 -17.41 5.07
N ALA A 162 4.65 -17.58 6.07
CA ALA A 162 4.23 -17.75 7.47
C ALA A 162 3.52 -16.53 8.05
N LYS A 163 3.73 -15.34 7.47
CA LYS A 163 3.06 -14.08 7.85
C LYS A 163 1.85 -13.77 6.96
N GLY A 164 1.52 -14.63 5.99
CA GLY A 164 0.37 -14.45 5.11
C GLY A 164 0.56 -13.38 4.02
N TYR A 165 1.80 -13.06 3.65
CA TYR A 165 2.10 -12.24 2.46
C TYR A 165 2.15 -13.18 1.25
N THR A 166 0.98 -13.49 0.69
CA THR A 166 0.82 -14.54 -0.33
C THR A 166 1.20 -14.08 -1.73
N GLU A 167 1.20 -12.76 -1.95
CA GLU A 167 1.49 -12.14 -3.24
C GLU A 167 2.93 -11.59 -3.32
N THR A 168 3.75 -11.84 -2.28
CA THR A 168 5.11 -11.30 -2.20
C THR A 168 6.16 -12.41 -2.19
N GLY A 169 7.18 -12.27 -3.04
CA GLY A 169 8.28 -13.22 -3.16
C GLY A 169 9.62 -12.53 -3.49
N CYS A 170 10.69 -13.04 -2.86
CA CYS A 170 12.07 -12.62 -3.09
C CYS A 170 12.79 -13.72 -3.88
N HIS A 171 13.08 -13.47 -5.15
CA HIS A 171 13.63 -14.46 -6.09
C HIS A 171 14.97 -14.05 -6.70
N HIS A 172 15.21 -12.74 -6.85
CA HIS A 172 16.41 -12.19 -7.48
C HIS A 172 17.07 -11.13 -6.61
N SER A 173 18.42 -11.04 -6.72
CA SER A 173 19.19 -9.89 -6.23
C SER A 173 18.89 -8.64 -7.06
N LEU A 174 19.21 -7.47 -6.49
CA LEU A 174 18.97 -6.18 -7.15
C LEU A 174 20.23 -5.73 -7.89
N HIS A 175 20.02 -5.03 -9.04
CA HIS A 175 21.10 -4.46 -9.85
C HIS A 175 22.06 -3.56 -9.01
N PRO A 176 23.40 -3.55 -9.28
CA PRO A 176 24.09 -4.21 -10.40
C PRO A 176 24.38 -5.70 -10.17
N ALA A 177 24.30 -6.22 -8.94
CA ALA A 177 24.60 -7.61 -8.65
C ALA A 177 23.38 -8.54 -8.91
N ALA A 178 22.66 -8.32 -10.01
CA ALA A 178 21.46 -9.08 -10.37
C ALA A 178 21.74 -10.51 -10.88
N SER A 179 22.90 -11.07 -10.57
CA SER A 179 23.32 -12.42 -10.98
C SER A 179 22.93 -13.53 -10.00
N SER A 180 22.44 -13.18 -8.81
CA SER A 180 22.01 -14.16 -7.81
C SER A 180 20.48 -14.33 -7.83
N TYR A 181 20.00 -15.56 -7.88
CA TYR A 181 18.57 -15.90 -7.99
C TYR A 181 18.25 -17.23 -7.30
N VAL A 182 16.98 -17.49 -7.06
CA VAL A 182 16.52 -18.71 -6.41
C VAL A 182 16.53 -19.89 -7.37
N GLY A 183 16.47 -19.67 -8.66
CA GLY A 183 16.53 -20.71 -9.69
C GLY A 183 15.18 -21.35 -10.02
N ASP A 184 14.07 -20.70 -9.63
CA ASP A 184 12.71 -21.16 -9.89
C ASP A 184 12.07 -20.48 -11.12
N GLY A 185 12.83 -19.68 -11.87
CA GLY A 185 12.35 -18.93 -13.02
C GLY A 185 11.50 -17.71 -12.69
N SER A 186 11.30 -17.40 -11.39
CA SER A 186 10.45 -16.30 -10.95
C SER A 186 11.23 -15.01 -10.77
N SER A 187 10.58 -13.88 -11.03
CA SER A 187 11.06 -12.53 -10.65
C SER A 187 10.61 -12.19 -9.23
N ASN A 188 11.21 -11.16 -8.65
CA ASN A 188 10.65 -10.56 -7.44
C ASN A 188 9.22 -10.08 -7.72
N VAL A 189 8.30 -10.35 -6.81
CA VAL A 189 6.89 -9.99 -6.93
C VAL A 189 6.38 -9.40 -5.61
N SER A 190 5.35 -8.55 -5.68
CA SER A 190 4.57 -8.10 -4.54
C SER A 190 3.23 -7.55 -5.01
N SER A 191 2.33 -7.22 -4.06
CA SER A 191 1.08 -6.52 -4.32
C SER A 191 0.94 -5.27 -3.44
N ALA A 192 0.09 -4.34 -3.87
CA ALA A 192 -0.21 -3.16 -3.08
C ALA A 192 -0.84 -3.52 -1.74
N LYS A 193 -1.67 -4.57 -1.70
CA LYS A 193 -2.28 -5.09 -0.48
C LYS A 193 -1.26 -5.65 0.50
N ASP A 194 -0.34 -6.51 0.05
CA ASP A 194 0.70 -7.07 0.94
C ASP A 194 1.59 -5.98 1.53
N CYS A 195 1.97 -4.99 0.71
CA CYS A 195 2.69 -3.79 1.17
C CYS A 195 1.88 -3.03 2.23
N GLY A 196 0.59 -2.84 1.99
CA GLY A 196 -0.32 -2.17 2.92
C GLY A 196 -0.44 -2.89 4.26
N VAL A 197 -0.59 -4.21 4.23
CA VAL A 197 -0.64 -5.06 5.44
C VAL A 197 0.68 -4.99 6.22
N LEU A 198 1.83 -4.97 5.53
CA LEU A 198 3.12 -4.82 6.19
C LEU A 198 3.22 -3.47 6.91
N LEU A 199 2.84 -2.38 6.26
CA LEU A 199 2.87 -1.04 6.83
C LEU A 199 1.92 -0.90 8.02
N GLU A 200 0.70 -1.46 7.93
CA GLU A 200 -0.25 -1.51 9.04
C GLU A 200 0.35 -2.23 10.25
N ARG A 201 0.98 -3.39 10.05
CA ARG A 201 1.64 -4.12 11.15
C ARG A 201 2.79 -3.35 11.77
N ILE A 202 3.55 -2.61 10.95
CA ILE A 202 4.62 -1.73 11.46
C ILE A 202 4.02 -0.61 12.29
N TYR A 203 2.96 0.05 11.82
CA TYR A 203 2.27 1.11 12.55
C TYR A 203 1.69 0.62 13.88
N ASN A 204 1.00 -0.51 13.86
CA ASN A 204 0.36 -1.11 15.04
C ASN A 204 1.35 -1.76 16.03
N GLY A 205 2.65 -1.78 15.74
CA GLY A 205 3.64 -2.40 16.63
C GLY A 205 3.63 -3.94 16.63
N THR A 206 2.99 -4.55 15.64
CA THR A 206 2.78 -6.02 15.54
C THR A 206 3.69 -6.71 14.52
N CYS A 207 4.48 -5.95 13.75
CA CYS A 207 5.48 -6.51 12.85
C CYS A 207 6.71 -6.96 13.64
N VAL A 208 6.92 -8.27 13.77
CA VAL A 208 7.99 -8.92 14.55
C VAL A 208 7.84 -8.68 16.07
N SER A 209 7.95 -7.45 16.54
CA SER A 209 7.67 -7.01 17.91
C SER A 209 7.44 -5.50 17.94
N SER A 210 6.92 -4.97 19.05
CA SER A 210 6.68 -3.53 19.21
C SER A 210 7.96 -2.70 19.06
N SER A 211 9.08 -3.16 19.63
CA SER A 211 10.39 -2.49 19.54
C SER A 211 10.94 -2.49 18.10
N TYR A 212 10.85 -3.63 17.40
CA TYR A 212 11.31 -3.74 16.02
C TYR A 212 10.38 -3.03 15.03
N SER A 213 9.07 -3.02 15.27
CA SER A 213 8.14 -2.20 14.49
C SER A 213 8.49 -0.71 14.58
N ARG A 214 8.83 -0.23 15.79
CA ARG A 214 9.29 1.15 15.99
C ARG A 214 10.60 1.43 15.25
N ALA A 215 11.55 0.48 15.28
CA ALA A 215 12.81 0.61 14.54
C ALA A 215 12.55 0.68 13.02
N MET A 216 11.68 -0.17 12.48
CA MET A 216 11.27 -0.15 11.08
C MET A 216 10.58 1.15 10.69
N LEU A 217 9.65 1.63 11.52
CA LEU A 217 8.97 2.91 11.31
C LEU A 217 9.97 4.07 11.26
N ASN A 218 10.93 4.10 12.17
CA ASN A 218 11.97 5.14 12.21
C ASN A 218 12.87 5.12 10.96
N LEU A 219 13.15 3.96 10.39
CA LEU A 219 13.88 3.85 9.12
C LEU A 219 13.05 4.41 7.95
N LEU A 220 11.77 4.05 7.86
CA LEU A 220 10.86 4.54 6.82
C LEU A 220 10.64 6.06 6.91
N LEU A 221 10.61 6.63 8.12
CA LEU A 221 10.50 8.09 8.34
C LEU A 221 11.74 8.85 7.85
N ARG A 222 12.89 8.20 7.77
CA ARG A 222 14.15 8.77 7.31
C ARG A 222 14.38 8.60 5.81
N GLN A 223 13.39 8.07 5.05
CA GLN A 223 13.48 7.96 3.58
C GLN A 223 13.78 9.32 2.95
N THR A 224 14.80 9.38 2.10
CA THR A 224 15.22 10.61 1.41
C THR A 224 14.47 10.85 0.10
N ARG A 225 13.93 9.79 -0.52
CA ARG A 225 13.19 9.86 -1.79
C ARG A 225 11.74 10.27 -1.52
N ARG A 226 11.42 11.55 -1.73
CA ARG A 226 10.14 12.14 -1.29
C ARG A 226 9.29 12.74 -2.41
N TRP A 227 9.62 12.47 -3.66
CA TRP A 227 8.97 13.09 -4.82
C TRP A 227 7.71 12.38 -5.33
N LYS A 228 7.24 11.31 -4.66
CA LYS A 228 6.00 10.58 -4.97
C LYS A 228 4.91 10.89 -3.94
N ILE A 229 4.46 9.93 -3.15
CA ILE A 229 3.40 10.14 -2.14
C ILE A 229 3.65 11.39 -1.28
N PRO A 230 4.84 11.60 -0.68
CA PRO A 230 5.03 12.78 0.16
C PRO A 230 4.85 14.12 -0.56
N SER A 231 5.16 14.18 -1.86
CA SER A 231 5.05 15.44 -2.63
C SER A 231 3.63 15.75 -3.11
N GLY A 232 2.70 14.80 -3.04
CA GLY A 232 1.28 15.02 -3.30
C GLY A 232 0.48 15.48 -2.08
N LEU A 233 1.11 15.50 -0.90
CA LEU A 233 0.47 15.85 0.37
C LEU A 233 0.78 17.30 0.77
N PRO A 234 -0.07 17.93 1.63
CA PRO A 234 0.21 19.25 2.16
C PRO A 234 1.58 19.31 2.89
N SER A 235 2.22 20.48 2.84
CA SER A 235 3.49 20.69 3.52
C SER A 235 3.39 20.38 5.02
N GLY A 236 4.44 19.76 5.57
CA GLY A 236 4.54 19.41 6.99
C GLY A 236 3.86 18.11 7.39
N VAL A 237 3.16 17.43 6.48
CA VAL A 237 2.62 16.08 6.76
C VAL A 237 3.77 15.09 6.94
N LYS A 238 3.78 14.39 8.07
CA LYS A 238 4.77 13.36 8.38
C LYS A 238 4.43 12.09 7.61
N VAL A 239 5.42 11.55 6.90
CA VAL A 239 5.26 10.37 6.05
C VAL A 239 6.42 9.41 6.24
N ALA A 240 6.13 8.16 6.52
CA ALA A 240 7.07 7.06 6.54
C ALA A 240 6.87 6.24 5.26
N ASN A 241 7.82 6.29 4.30
CA ASN A 241 7.62 5.67 2.99
C ASN A 241 8.80 4.85 2.48
N LYS A 242 8.53 4.03 1.48
CA LYS A 242 9.54 3.32 0.68
C LYS A 242 9.12 3.34 -0.78
N THR A 243 9.97 3.92 -1.62
CA THR A 243 9.78 3.96 -3.06
C THR A 243 10.31 2.71 -3.76
N GLY A 244 9.79 2.43 -4.96
CA GLY A 244 10.32 1.46 -5.89
C GLY A 244 10.29 2.04 -7.31
N GLU A 245 11.40 1.87 -8.06
CA GLU A 245 11.56 2.49 -9.37
C GLU A 245 12.41 1.62 -10.30
N THR A 246 12.02 1.55 -11.57
CA THR A 246 12.83 1.13 -12.73
C THR A 246 12.42 2.00 -13.91
N SER A 247 12.97 1.73 -15.11
CA SER A 247 12.52 2.38 -16.34
C SER A 247 11.06 2.07 -16.71
N SER A 248 10.44 1.05 -16.12
CA SER A 248 9.08 0.59 -16.48
C SER A 248 8.07 0.68 -15.34
N VAL A 249 8.49 0.81 -14.10
CA VAL A 249 7.60 0.88 -12.95
C VAL A 249 7.96 2.00 -11.99
N ASP A 250 6.92 2.60 -11.40
CA ASP A 250 6.99 3.55 -10.31
C ASP A 250 6.06 3.11 -9.20
N HIS A 251 6.61 2.99 -7.99
CA HIS A 251 5.86 2.56 -6.82
C HIS A 251 6.18 3.46 -5.63
N ASP A 252 5.22 3.62 -4.74
CA ASP A 252 5.47 4.14 -3.40
C ASP A 252 4.50 3.50 -2.41
N MET A 253 4.97 3.22 -1.21
CA MET A 253 4.20 2.69 -0.10
C MET A 253 4.46 3.52 1.15
N ALA A 254 3.41 3.99 1.82
CA ALA A 254 3.56 4.96 2.91
C ALA A 254 2.57 4.77 4.06
N ILE A 255 3.04 5.07 5.28
CA ILE A 255 2.21 5.44 6.41
C ILE A 255 2.19 6.96 6.46
N VAL A 256 1.00 7.54 6.38
CA VAL A 256 0.77 8.99 6.42
C VAL A 256 0.17 9.36 7.77
N PHE A 257 0.81 10.28 8.48
CA PHE A 257 0.32 10.80 9.76
C PHE A 257 -0.54 12.05 9.49
N GLY A 258 -1.83 11.81 9.23
CA GLY A 258 -2.76 12.83 8.80
C GLY A 258 -3.36 13.62 9.96
N LYS A 259 -3.86 14.84 9.68
CA LYS A 259 -4.51 15.67 10.70
C LYS A 259 -5.81 15.07 11.28
N LYS A 260 -6.54 14.28 10.52
CA LYS A 260 -7.83 13.68 10.91
C LYS A 260 -7.69 12.22 11.31
N THR A 261 -6.91 11.49 10.56
CA THR A 261 -6.62 10.08 10.75
C THR A 261 -5.26 9.74 10.16
N ASP A 262 -4.59 8.77 10.76
CA ASP A 262 -3.44 8.15 10.16
C ASP A 262 -3.92 7.06 9.19
N TYR A 263 -3.21 6.89 8.08
CA TYR A 263 -3.60 5.91 7.08
C TYR A 263 -2.38 5.31 6.36
N VAL A 264 -2.58 4.14 5.80
CA VAL A 264 -1.66 3.52 4.87
C VAL A 264 -2.13 3.81 3.45
N ILE A 265 -1.20 4.15 2.57
CA ILE A 265 -1.43 4.27 1.14
C ILE A 265 -0.30 3.57 0.39
N VAL A 266 -0.65 2.74 -0.59
CA VAL A 266 0.28 2.09 -1.50
C VAL A 266 -0.21 2.29 -2.91
N VAL A 267 0.68 2.73 -3.79
CA VAL A 267 0.41 2.87 -5.21
C VAL A 267 1.50 2.15 -6.00
N PHE A 268 1.10 1.17 -6.77
CA PHE A 268 1.95 0.50 -7.76
C PHE A 268 1.51 0.94 -9.15
N ALA A 269 2.47 1.39 -9.96
CA ALA A 269 2.23 1.89 -11.31
C ALA A 269 3.23 1.28 -12.30
N GLN A 270 2.73 0.78 -13.41
CA GLN A 270 3.49 0.41 -14.61
C GLN A 270 2.90 1.20 -15.78
N ALA A 271 3.30 2.48 -15.88
CA ALA A 271 2.66 3.47 -16.75
C ALA A 271 3.66 4.45 -17.41
N GLY A 272 4.95 4.14 -17.37
CA GLY A 272 6.03 5.07 -17.73
C GLY A 272 6.33 6.09 -16.63
N GLU A 273 7.58 6.53 -16.52
CA GLU A 273 8.11 7.29 -15.39
C GLU A 273 7.30 8.57 -15.10
N TYR A 274 7.08 9.40 -16.11
CA TYR A 274 6.36 10.67 -15.92
C TYR A 274 4.90 10.47 -15.45
N THR A 275 4.18 9.55 -16.09
CA THR A 275 2.79 9.23 -15.74
C THR A 275 2.73 8.57 -14.36
N GLY A 276 3.65 7.65 -14.07
CA GLY A 276 3.74 6.96 -12.79
C GLY A 276 3.91 7.92 -11.62
N ILE A 277 4.92 8.79 -11.68
CA ILE A 277 5.21 9.75 -10.61
C ILE A 277 4.04 10.73 -10.39
N ASN A 278 3.49 11.32 -11.46
CA ASN A 278 2.40 12.29 -11.34
C ASN A 278 1.10 11.65 -10.85
N GLY A 279 0.76 10.47 -11.37
CA GLY A 279 -0.41 9.73 -10.90
C GLY A 279 -0.31 9.38 -9.41
N ILE A 280 0.86 8.96 -8.93
CA ILE A 280 1.07 8.71 -7.49
C ILE A 280 0.85 9.97 -6.65
N LYS A 281 1.35 11.13 -7.10
CA LYS A 281 1.11 12.42 -6.41
C LYS A 281 -0.36 12.76 -6.36
N GLU A 282 -1.07 12.67 -7.48
CA GLU A 282 -2.50 12.98 -7.55
C GLU A 282 -3.32 12.03 -6.68
N ILE A 283 -3.06 10.72 -6.72
CA ILE A 283 -3.70 9.72 -5.87
C ILE A 283 -3.49 10.05 -4.39
N SER A 284 -2.26 10.40 -3.99
CA SER A 284 -1.95 10.72 -2.60
C SER A 284 -2.61 12.01 -2.12
N GLY A 285 -2.77 13.01 -2.99
CA GLY A 285 -3.48 14.26 -2.69
C GLY A 285 -4.99 14.10 -2.52
N MET A 286 -5.56 12.99 -3.00
CA MET A 286 -7.00 12.68 -2.87
C MET A 286 -7.33 11.86 -1.62
N ALA A 287 -6.37 11.09 -1.11
CA ALA A 287 -6.53 10.23 0.07
C ALA A 287 -6.40 11.02 1.38
#